data_ad3f7000af31474f8f51b17ea3ecdab8
#
_entry.id   ad3f7000af31474f8f51b17ea3ecdab8
#
_cell.length_a   1.000
_cell.length_b   1.000
_cell.length_c   1.000
_cell.angle_alpha   90.00
_cell.angle_beta   90.00
_cell.angle_gamma   90.00
#
_symmetry.space_group_name_H-M   'P 1'
#
loop_
_entity.id
_entity.type
_entity.pdbx_description
1 polymer ?
#
loop_
_entity_poly.entity_id
_entity_poly.type
_entity_poly.pdbx_seq_one_letter_code
_entity_poly.pdbx_strand_id
1 'polypeptide(L)'
;MPTKAIVSEVKTLSCSNSWRNYHFLKITTEDGIVGWSEFDENFGSPGVATVIEELAHRLVGQSAMHHEHIREDLRNVTRPGSGGVVGQALGAIENALLDVKARALDIPCHVLLGGKVRDKIRVYWSHCVSYRTRTEHFTPGIVDVNGVRQIAREVGEKGFTALKTNIFHYDDADRIEGWSPGFSRPHEPSRNVERKTRKDLRKHLQIMREEAGPDMDILLDLNFNGKTDGFLSMLREIEDLDIFWVELDTLDPKALAYIRQHSRHPISSCETLIGLQQFLPFF
;
A
#
# COMPACT_ATOMS: atom_id res chain seq x y z
N MET A 1 28.52 -7.63 28.53
CA MET A 1 27.95 -6.27 28.62
C MET A 1 26.86 -6.18 27.59
N PRO A 2 25.77 -5.46 27.81
CA PRO A 2 24.81 -5.25 26.73
C PRO A 2 25.52 -4.58 25.56
N THR A 3 25.25 -5.05 24.34
CA THR A 3 25.83 -4.46 23.13
C THR A 3 25.47 -2.96 23.02
N LYS A 4 26.40 -2.15 22.52
CA LYS A 4 26.16 -0.73 22.26
C LYS A 4 25.45 -0.53 20.93
N ALA A 5 25.46 -1.55 20.04
CA ALA A 5 24.88 -1.54 18.70
C ALA A 5 25.22 -0.23 17.93
N ILE A 6 26.53 0.11 17.88
CA ILE A 6 27.01 1.31 17.19
C ILE A 6 26.94 1.07 15.68
N VAL A 7 26.26 1.94 14.96
CA VAL A 7 26.12 1.86 13.50
C VAL A 7 27.47 2.08 12.83
N SER A 8 27.92 1.16 11.99
CA SER A 8 29.15 1.21 11.21
C SER A 8 28.90 1.42 9.72
N GLU A 9 27.76 0.92 9.18
CA GLU A 9 27.43 1.01 7.78
C GLU A 9 25.92 1.18 7.56
N VAL A 10 25.57 2.00 6.57
CA VAL A 10 24.19 2.17 6.07
C VAL A 10 24.23 1.96 4.57
N LYS A 11 23.40 1.06 4.04
CA LYS A 11 23.44 0.67 2.63
C LYS A 11 22.03 0.42 2.08
N THR A 12 21.74 1.05 0.93
CA THR A 12 20.54 0.75 0.15
C THR A 12 20.80 -0.40 -0.83
N LEU A 13 19.82 -1.23 -1.06
CA LEU A 13 19.86 -2.39 -1.94
C LEU A 13 18.58 -2.45 -2.76
N SER A 14 18.69 -2.90 -4.01
CA SER A 14 17.55 -3.11 -4.89
C SER A 14 17.56 -4.51 -5.48
N CYS A 15 16.38 -5.14 -5.52
CA CYS A 15 16.18 -6.46 -6.12
C CYS A 15 15.01 -6.38 -7.11
N SER A 16 15.24 -6.80 -8.35
CA SER A 16 14.20 -6.85 -9.39
C SER A 16 13.44 -8.17 -9.35
N ASN A 17 12.12 -8.09 -9.41
CA ASN A 17 11.23 -9.23 -9.63
C ASN A 17 10.38 -8.98 -10.88
N SER A 18 11.02 -8.97 -12.04
CA SER A 18 10.49 -8.75 -13.37
C SER A 18 9.56 -7.54 -13.54
N TRP A 19 8.44 -7.48 -12.85
CA TRP A 19 7.44 -6.42 -12.98
C TRP A 19 7.56 -5.32 -11.94
N ARG A 20 8.35 -5.55 -10.85
CA ARG A 20 8.55 -4.62 -9.72
C ARG A 20 9.95 -4.75 -9.16
N ASN A 21 10.55 -3.63 -8.78
CA ASN A 21 11.75 -3.60 -7.94
C ASN A 21 11.35 -3.53 -6.46
N TYR A 22 12.11 -4.22 -5.62
CA TYR A 22 12.04 -4.11 -4.16
C TYR A 22 13.28 -3.41 -3.67
N HIS A 23 13.12 -2.48 -2.75
CA HIS A 23 14.20 -1.68 -2.20
C HIS A 23 14.32 -1.94 -0.70
N PHE A 24 15.54 -2.14 -0.25
CA PHE A 24 15.84 -2.46 1.13
C PHE A 24 16.91 -1.54 1.68
N LEU A 25 16.75 -1.17 2.94
CA LEU A 25 17.78 -0.54 3.74
C LEU A 25 18.41 -1.57 4.67
N LYS A 26 19.74 -1.67 4.64
CA LYS A 26 20.55 -2.47 5.53
C LYS A 26 21.36 -1.55 6.43
N ILE A 27 21.25 -1.73 7.73
CA ILE A 27 22.11 -1.09 8.73
C ILE A 27 22.95 -2.16 9.41
N THR A 28 24.28 -1.95 9.44
CA THR A 28 25.23 -2.85 10.10
C THR A 28 25.89 -2.12 11.27
N THR A 29 26.11 -2.82 12.39
CA THR A 29 26.79 -2.28 13.55
C THR A 29 28.24 -2.77 13.64
N GLU A 30 29.08 -2.11 14.48
CA GLU A 30 30.48 -2.49 14.70
C GLU A 30 30.62 -3.91 15.24
N ASP A 31 29.66 -4.39 16.03
CA ASP A 31 29.58 -5.73 16.58
C ASP A 31 28.90 -6.75 15.65
N GLY A 32 28.63 -6.36 14.38
CA GLY A 32 28.16 -7.25 13.32
C GLY A 32 26.66 -7.51 13.32
N ILE A 33 25.87 -6.83 14.13
CA ILE A 33 24.40 -6.94 14.07
C ILE A 33 23.92 -6.24 12.80
N VAL A 34 22.99 -6.89 12.09
CA VAL A 34 22.40 -6.36 10.86
C VAL A 34 20.90 -6.19 11.04
N GLY A 35 20.39 -4.99 10.80
CA GLY A 35 18.95 -4.70 10.74
C GLY A 35 18.51 -4.32 9.33
N TRP A 36 17.24 -4.57 9.04
CA TRP A 36 16.65 -4.39 7.73
C TRP A 36 15.34 -3.62 7.80
N SER A 37 15.07 -2.86 6.75
CA SER A 37 13.73 -2.37 6.42
C SER A 37 13.51 -2.38 4.91
N GLU A 38 12.24 -2.41 4.49
CA GLU A 38 11.83 -2.20 3.10
C GLU A 38 11.39 -0.74 2.93
N PHE A 39 11.62 -0.17 1.74
CA PHE A 39 11.05 1.10 1.29
C PHE A 39 10.64 1.01 -0.18
N ASP A 40 9.83 1.94 -0.67
CA ASP A 40 9.29 1.88 -2.02
C ASP A 40 9.67 3.12 -2.83
N GLU A 41 10.17 2.89 -4.06
CA GLU A 41 10.40 3.93 -5.07
C GLU A 41 9.53 3.76 -6.32
N ASN A 42 8.70 2.71 -6.39
CA ASN A 42 7.97 2.38 -7.62
C ASN A 42 6.66 3.15 -7.79
N PHE A 43 6.00 3.50 -6.68
CA PHE A 43 4.65 4.06 -6.69
C PHE A 43 4.60 5.54 -6.31
N GLY A 44 5.44 6.34 -6.96
CA GLY A 44 5.40 7.79 -6.85
C GLY A 44 6.37 8.39 -5.83
N SER A 45 7.31 7.61 -5.32
CA SER A 45 8.29 8.06 -4.32
C SER A 45 9.74 7.95 -4.81
N PRO A 46 10.09 8.37 -6.04
CA PRO A 46 11.46 8.32 -6.50
C PRO A 46 12.36 9.19 -5.62
N GLY A 47 13.58 8.71 -5.33
CA GLY A 47 14.58 9.44 -4.55
C GLY A 47 14.62 9.10 -3.06
N VAL A 48 13.83 8.17 -2.56
CA VAL A 48 13.90 7.72 -1.14
C VAL A 48 15.29 7.18 -0.82
N ALA A 49 15.88 6.35 -1.71
CA ALA A 49 17.24 5.84 -1.55
C ALA A 49 18.25 6.98 -1.45
N THR A 50 18.17 7.99 -2.33
CA THR A 50 19.07 9.15 -2.33
C THR A 50 18.98 9.91 -1.00
N VAL A 51 17.78 10.13 -0.47
CA VAL A 51 17.62 10.80 0.83
C VAL A 51 18.23 9.97 1.96
N ILE A 52 18.04 8.64 1.95
CA ILE A 52 18.66 7.75 2.94
C ILE A 52 20.18 7.86 2.87
N GLU A 53 20.77 7.82 1.68
CA GLU A 53 22.22 7.87 1.46
C GLU A 53 22.80 9.22 1.91
N GLU A 54 22.13 10.32 1.63
CA GLU A 54 22.52 11.67 2.12
C GLU A 54 22.48 11.76 3.65
N LEU A 55 21.56 11.07 4.31
CA LEU A 55 21.44 11.06 5.77
C LEU A 55 22.35 10.04 6.46
N ALA A 56 22.91 9.06 5.73
CA ALA A 56 23.65 7.93 6.27
C ALA A 56 24.83 8.35 7.17
N HIS A 57 25.54 9.44 6.82
CA HIS A 57 26.68 9.93 7.61
C HIS A 57 26.29 10.37 9.03
N ARG A 58 25.02 10.67 9.29
CA ARG A 58 24.52 11.04 10.61
C ARG A 58 24.21 9.84 11.50
N LEU A 59 24.06 8.66 10.90
CA LEU A 59 23.79 7.43 11.62
C LEU A 59 25.09 6.74 12.08
N VAL A 60 26.13 6.81 11.23
CA VAL A 60 27.42 6.16 11.53
C VAL A 60 28.03 6.73 12.82
N GLY A 61 28.45 5.84 13.72
CA GLY A 61 28.94 6.19 15.05
C GLY A 61 27.86 6.38 16.11
N GLN A 62 26.57 6.40 15.73
CA GLN A 62 25.45 6.48 16.67
C GLN A 62 25.05 5.09 17.17
N SER A 63 24.47 5.02 18.37
CA SER A 63 23.92 3.78 18.89
C SER A 63 22.47 3.58 18.43
N ALA A 64 22.20 2.46 17.76
CA ALA A 64 20.83 2.08 17.37
C ALA A 64 19.89 1.88 18.59
N MET A 65 20.45 1.71 19.79
CA MET A 65 19.65 1.67 21.02
C MET A 65 18.91 2.97 21.28
N HIS A 66 19.40 4.09 20.74
CA HIS A 66 18.84 5.42 20.87
C HIS A 66 18.11 5.88 19.58
N HIS A 67 17.39 4.97 18.92
CA HIS A 67 16.72 5.23 17.64
C HIS A 67 15.83 6.47 17.64
N GLU A 68 15.12 6.77 18.72
CA GLU A 68 14.31 8.00 18.89
C GLU A 68 15.17 9.27 18.80
N HIS A 69 16.34 9.28 19.43
CA HIS A 69 17.26 10.41 19.35
C HIS A 69 17.75 10.64 17.91
N ILE A 70 18.14 9.55 17.23
CA ILE A 70 18.56 9.60 15.82
C ILE A 70 17.42 10.14 14.97
N ARG A 71 16.19 9.63 15.14
CA ARG A 71 15.01 10.08 14.42
C ARG A 71 14.75 11.58 14.59
N GLU A 72 14.83 12.10 15.82
CA GLU A 72 14.61 13.51 16.09
C GLU A 72 15.75 14.39 15.50
N ASP A 73 17.02 13.95 15.52
CA ASP A 73 18.12 14.64 14.85
C ASP A 73 17.87 14.71 13.34
N LEU A 74 17.54 13.59 12.70
CA LEU A 74 17.22 13.54 11.27
C LEU A 74 16.01 14.43 10.91
N ARG A 75 14.96 14.41 11.74
CA ARG A 75 13.78 15.26 11.56
C ARG A 75 14.12 16.75 11.66
N ASN A 76 15.00 17.12 12.58
CA ASN A 76 15.43 18.52 12.74
C ASN A 76 16.19 19.04 11.51
N VAL A 77 17.08 18.23 10.93
CA VAL A 77 17.86 18.67 9.76
C VAL A 77 17.06 18.62 8.45
N THR A 78 16.00 17.81 8.39
CA THR A 78 15.12 17.69 7.22
C THR A 78 13.79 18.46 7.38
N ARG A 79 13.65 19.26 8.43
CA ARG A 79 12.42 19.96 8.79
C ARG A 79 11.71 20.70 7.63
N PRO A 80 12.41 21.40 6.70
CA PRO A 80 11.75 22.08 5.58
C PRO A 80 11.08 21.13 4.58
N GLY A 81 11.55 19.87 4.51
CA GLY A 81 11.05 18.83 3.59
C GLY A 81 10.21 17.74 4.30
N SER A 82 9.65 18.02 5.47
CA SER A 82 8.89 17.03 6.25
C SER A 82 7.72 16.44 5.46
N GLY A 83 7.51 15.12 5.58
CA GLY A 83 6.52 14.36 4.82
C GLY A 83 7.07 13.84 3.48
N GLY A 84 6.21 13.29 2.64
CA GLY A 84 6.56 12.77 1.32
C GLY A 84 7.79 11.84 1.32
N VAL A 85 8.69 12.05 0.36
CA VAL A 85 9.92 11.24 0.19
C VAL A 85 10.81 11.27 1.43
N VAL A 86 10.97 12.42 2.06
CA VAL A 86 11.75 12.56 3.30
C VAL A 86 11.11 11.76 4.44
N GLY A 87 9.80 11.85 4.60
CA GLY A 87 9.08 11.08 5.62
C GLY A 87 9.23 9.56 5.44
N GLN A 88 9.20 9.09 4.19
CA GLN A 88 9.44 7.67 3.87
C GLN A 88 10.88 7.25 4.17
N ALA A 89 11.87 8.07 3.84
CA ALA A 89 13.27 7.81 4.16
C ALA A 89 13.51 7.72 5.67
N LEU A 90 12.93 8.64 6.45
CA LEU A 90 13.01 8.62 7.92
C LEU A 90 12.34 7.37 8.49
N GLY A 91 11.17 6.97 7.96
CA GLY A 91 10.50 5.74 8.37
C GLY A 91 11.32 4.48 8.06
N ALA A 92 11.95 4.42 6.88
CA ALA A 92 12.85 3.31 6.53
C ALA A 92 14.03 3.22 7.49
N ILE A 93 14.67 4.33 7.80
CA ILE A 93 15.79 4.39 8.76
C ILE A 93 15.33 3.94 10.15
N GLU A 94 14.22 4.48 10.65
CA GLU A 94 13.67 4.14 11.97
C GLU A 94 13.36 2.63 12.07
N ASN A 95 12.70 2.05 11.06
CA ASN A 95 12.37 0.63 11.03
C ASN A 95 13.63 -0.26 11.05
N ALA A 96 14.67 0.10 10.28
CA ALA A 96 15.93 -0.65 10.28
C ALA A 96 16.67 -0.53 11.64
N LEU A 97 16.65 0.64 12.27
CA LEU A 97 17.22 0.83 13.61
C LEU A 97 16.46 0.03 14.68
N LEU A 98 15.13 -0.05 14.57
CA LEU A 98 14.30 -0.89 15.45
C LEU A 98 14.63 -2.39 15.28
N ASP A 99 14.87 -2.85 14.05
CA ASP A 99 15.30 -4.24 13.81
C ASP A 99 16.69 -4.50 14.39
N VAL A 100 17.66 -3.57 14.24
CA VAL A 100 18.96 -3.65 14.92
C VAL A 100 18.77 -3.75 16.43
N LYS A 101 17.97 -2.86 17.02
CA LYS A 101 17.73 -2.83 18.47
C LYS A 101 17.09 -4.12 18.96
N ALA A 102 16.10 -4.64 18.27
CA ALA A 102 15.44 -5.89 18.62
C ALA A 102 16.43 -7.06 18.61
N ARG A 103 17.26 -7.16 17.56
CA ARG A 103 18.33 -8.18 17.46
C ARG A 103 19.40 -8.01 18.53
N ALA A 104 19.80 -6.79 18.85
CA ALA A 104 20.75 -6.50 19.91
C ALA A 104 20.25 -6.93 21.30
N LEU A 105 18.94 -6.93 21.50
CA LEU A 105 18.27 -7.39 22.73
C LEU A 105 17.84 -8.87 22.68
N ASP A 106 18.06 -9.54 21.54
CA ASP A 106 17.60 -10.92 21.27
C ASP A 106 16.09 -11.11 21.49
N ILE A 107 15.29 -10.14 21.02
CA ILE A 107 13.83 -10.17 21.08
C ILE A 107 13.21 -9.82 19.74
N PRO A 108 12.00 -10.30 19.40
CA PRO A 108 11.27 -9.86 18.23
C PRO A 108 10.85 -8.38 18.33
N CYS A 109 10.77 -7.65 17.19
CA CYS A 109 10.35 -6.25 17.15
C CYS A 109 9.00 -5.99 17.84
N HIS A 110 8.03 -6.91 17.73
CA HIS A 110 6.72 -6.72 18.36
C HIS A 110 6.80 -6.65 19.89
N VAL A 111 7.83 -7.22 20.51
CA VAL A 111 8.06 -7.11 21.97
C VAL A 111 8.46 -5.70 22.36
N LEU A 112 9.27 -5.01 21.52
CA LEU A 112 9.58 -3.58 21.70
C LEU A 112 8.34 -2.69 21.63
N LEU A 113 7.33 -3.12 20.85
CA LEU A 113 6.08 -2.38 20.59
C LEU A 113 4.94 -2.76 21.56
N GLY A 114 5.23 -3.44 22.66
CA GLY A 114 4.25 -3.75 23.69
C GLY A 114 3.77 -5.20 23.73
N GLY A 115 4.31 -6.07 22.87
CA GLY A 115 4.04 -7.50 22.89
C GLY A 115 3.00 -7.95 21.86
N LYS A 116 2.76 -9.25 21.87
CA LYS A 116 1.93 -9.93 20.89
C LYS A 116 0.46 -9.95 21.29
N VAL A 117 -0.40 -9.40 20.44
CA VAL A 117 -1.84 -9.38 20.66
C VAL A 117 -2.55 -10.55 19.97
N ARG A 118 -2.03 -11.01 18.84
CA ARG A 118 -2.59 -12.15 18.08
C ARG A 118 -1.50 -12.93 17.37
N ASP A 119 -1.76 -14.22 17.13
CA ASP A 119 -0.80 -15.16 16.50
C ASP A 119 -0.93 -15.18 14.98
N LYS A 120 -2.11 -14.86 14.47
CA LYS A 120 -2.43 -14.88 13.04
C LYS A 120 -3.17 -13.61 12.67
N ILE A 121 -2.90 -13.10 11.49
CA ILE A 121 -3.56 -11.97 10.87
C ILE A 121 -4.23 -12.48 9.60
N ARG A 122 -5.53 -12.17 9.44
CA ARG A 122 -6.25 -12.43 8.19
C ARG A 122 -5.67 -11.53 7.09
N VAL A 123 -5.44 -12.11 5.92
CA VAL A 123 -4.95 -11.39 4.75
C VAL A 123 -5.94 -11.54 3.60
N TYR A 124 -5.92 -10.61 2.65
CA TYR A 124 -6.68 -10.67 1.41
C TYR A 124 -5.74 -10.72 0.20
N TRP A 125 -6.19 -11.25 -0.92
CA TRP A 125 -5.46 -11.17 -2.17
C TRP A 125 -5.66 -9.78 -2.79
N SER A 126 -4.63 -8.94 -2.69
CA SER A 126 -4.68 -7.56 -3.17
C SER A 126 -4.57 -7.50 -4.69
N HIS A 127 -5.38 -6.64 -5.34
CA HIS A 127 -5.34 -6.38 -6.78
C HIS A 127 -5.34 -7.65 -7.65
N CYS A 128 -6.12 -8.65 -7.26
CA CYS A 128 -6.03 -10.01 -7.80
C CYS A 128 -6.20 -10.08 -9.33
N VAL A 129 -6.97 -9.18 -9.95
CA VAL A 129 -7.12 -9.07 -11.41
C VAL A 129 -6.04 -8.18 -12.01
N SER A 130 -5.79 -6.99 -11.44
CA SER A 130 -4.98 -5.92 -12.03
C SER A 130 -3.56 -6.36 -12.38
N TYR A 131 -2.91 -7.12 -11.52
CA TYR A 131 -1.56 -7.61 -11.80
C TYR A 131 -1.53 -8.58 -12.97
N ARG A 132 -2.53 -9.45 -13.09
CA ARG A 132 -2.59 -10.46 -14.15
C ARG A 132 -3.02 -9.92 -15.52
N THR A 133 -3.46 -8.68 -15.61
CA THR A 133 -3.63 -8.02 -16.91
C THR A 133 -2.30 -7.72 -17.61
N ARG A 134 -1.17 -7.82 -16.88
CA ARG A 134 0.19 -7.70 -17.42
C ARG A 134 0.64 -9.04 -18.00
N THR A 135 0.11 -9.38 -19.15
CA THR A 135 0.31 -10.69 -19.79
C THR A 135 1.78 -11.01 -20.11
N GLU A 136 2.62 -9.97 -20.21
CA GLU A 136 4.07 -10.09 -20.38
C GLU A 136 4.78 -10.67 -19.14
N HIS A 137 4.17 -10.56 -17.98
CA HIS A 137 4.74 -11.02 -16.69
C HIS A 137 3.99 -12.21 -16.08
N PHE A 138 2.73 -12.43 -16.47
CA PHE A 138 1.87 -13.44 -15.85
C PHE A 138 1.26 -14.39 -16.88
N THR A 139 1.38 -15.69 -16.62
CA THR A 139 0.78 -16.74 -17.43
C THR A 139 -0.03 -17.70 -16.53
N PRO A 140 -1.33 -17.90 -16.81
CA PRO A 140 -2.13 -17.20 -17.80
C PRO A 140 -2.39 -15.74 -17.41
N GLY A 141 -2.39 -14.84 -18.41
CA GLY A 141 -2.82 -13.47 -18.25
C GLY A 141 -4.35 -13.34 -18.27
N ILE A 142 -4.89 -12.26 -17.72
CA ILE A 142 -6.33 -11.96 -17.73
C ILE A 142 -6.60 -10.88 -18.78
N VAL A 143 -7.41 -11.21 -19.79
CA VAL A 143 -7.71 -10.31 -20.92
C VAL A 143 -9.21 -10.09 -21.11
N ASP A 144 -10.05 -10.85 -20.43
CA ASP A 144 -11.51 -10.81 -20.58
C ASP A 144 -12.25 -11.23 -19.30
N VAL A 145 -13.57 -11.23 -19.38
CA VAL A 145 -14.47 -11.65 -18.30
C VAL A 145 -14.21 -13.11 -17.87
N ASN A 146 -13.84 -14.00 -18.78
CA ASN A 146 -13.58 -15.39 -18.41
C ASN A 146 -12.35 -15.51 -17.51
N GLY A 147 -11.30 -14.73 -17.80
CA GLY A 147 -10.14 -14.63 -16.92
C GLY A 147 -10.49 -14.06 -15.55
N VAL A 148 -11.39 -13.07 -15.50
CA VAL A 148 -11.91 -12.52 -14.22
C VAL A 148 -12.68 -13.59 -13.43
N ARG A 149 -13.52 -14.40 -14.09
CA ARG A 149 -14.23 -15.52 -13.45
C ARG A 149 -13.24 -16.55 -12.89
N GLN A 150 -12.22 -16.87 -13.65
CA GLN A 150 -11.20 -17.84 -13.23
C GLN A 150 -10.43 -17.38 -11.99
N ILE A 151 -9.96 -16.12 -11.96
CA ILE A 151 -9.20 -15.61 -10.80
C ILE A 151 -10.08 -15.51 -9.56
N ALA A 152 -11.35 -15.16 -9.71
CA ALA A 152 -12.27 -15.10 -8.58
C ALA A 152 -12.41 -16.47 -7.88
N ARG A 153 -12.49 -17.57 -8.64
CA ARG A 153 -12.44 -18.93 -8.10
C ARG A 153 -11.09 -19.28 -7.48
N GLU A 154 -9.99 -18.95 -8.20
CA GLU A 154 -8.63 -19.26 -7.77
C GLU A 154 -8.31 -18.64 -6.41
N VAL A 155 -8.82 -17.45 -6.09
CA VAL A 155 -8.63 -16.82 -4.77
C VAL A 155 -9.11 -17.74 -3.65
N GLY A 156 -10.32 -18.29 -3.77
CA GLY A 156 -10.88 -19.25 -2.80
C GLY A 156 -10.11 -20.57 -2.76
N GLU A 157 -9.75 -21.12 -3.92
CA GLU A 157 -8.95 -22.35 -4.03
C GLU A 157 -7.58 -22.22 -3.35
N LYS A 158 -6.99 -21.03 -3.34
CA LYS A 158 -5.74 -20.72 -2.63
C LYS A 158 -5.93 -20.48 -1.12
N GLY A 159 -7.13 -20.58 -0.63
CA GLY A 159 -7.47 -20.47 0.80
C GLY A 159 -7.62 -19.03 1.30
N PHE A 160 -7.69 -18.04 0.41
CA PHE A 160 -8.05 -16.69 0.81
C PHE A 160 -9.56 -16.59 1.04
N THR A 161 -9.94 -15.82 2.04
CA THR A 161 -11.36 -15.54 2.36
C THR A 161 -11.74 -14.09 2.02
N ALA A 162 -10.81 -13.33 1.44
CA ALA A 162 -11.02 -11.96 1.02
C ALA A 162 -10.15 -11.63 -0.19
N LEU A 163 -10.67 -10.78 -1.07
CA LEU A 163 -9.97 -10.27 -2.25
C LEU A 163 -10.20 -8.77 -2.42
N LYS A 164 -9.21 -8.07 -3.02
CA LYS A 164 -9.34 -6.66 -3.42
C LYS A 164 -9.20 -6.53 -4.94
N THR A 165 -10.08 -5.72 -5.53
CA THR A 165 -10.12 -5.45 -6.97
C THR A 165 -10.27 -3.95 -7.25
N ASN A 166 -10.18 -3.55 -8.52
CA ASN A 166 -10.24 -2.17 -8.99
C ASN A 166 -11.40 -1.96 -9.99
N ILE A 167 -11.46 -0.80 -10.63
CA ILE A 167 -12.38 -0.49 -11.72
C ILE A 167 -11.82 -1.06 -13.01
N PHE A 168 -12.57 -1.93 -13.69
CA PHE A 168 -12.24 -2.48 -15.00
C PHE A 168 -13.23 -1.95 -16.05
N HIS A 169 -12.74 -1.73 -17.26
CA HIS A 169 -13.53 -1.32 -18.41
C HIS A 169 -13.56 -2.45 -19.43
N TYR A 170 -14.75 -2.69 -19.99
CA TYR A 170 -14.98 -3.78 -20.93
C TYR A 170 -15.49 -3.25 -22.28
N ASP A 171 -15.05 -3.91 -23.36
CA ASP A 171 -15.63 -3.71 -24.69
C ASP A 171 -16.94 -4.52 -24.88
N ASP A 172 -17.57 -4.38 -26.06
CA ASP A 172 -18.81 -5.07 -26.38
C ASP A 172 -18.63 -6.61 -26.51
N ALA A 173 -17.39 -7.10 -26.59
CA ALA A 173 -17.06 -8.51 -26.62
C ALA A 173 -16.54 -9.04 -25.27
N ASP A 174 -16.78 -8.31 -24.18
CA ASP A 174 -16.38 -8.65 -22.81
C ASP A 174 -14.86 -8.77 -22.60
N ARG A 175 -14.05 -8.13 -23.45
CA ARG A 175 -12.61 -8.03 -23.26
C ARG A 175 -12.29 -6.81 -22.41
N ILE A 176 -11.20 -6.91 -21.65
CA ILE A 176 -10.71 -5.79 -20.84
C ILE A 176 -10.06 -4.76 -21.76
N GLU A 177 -10.71 -3.61 -21.94
CA GLU A 177 -10.15 -2.44 -22.65
C GLU A 177 -9.13 -1.70 -21.78
N GLY A 178 -9.33 -1.71 -20.46
CA GLY A 178 -8.49 -1.02 -19.52
C GLY A 178 -9.00 -1.19 -18.10
N TRP A 179 -8.26 -0.61 -17.20
CA TRP A 179 -8.65 -0.50 -15.80
C TRP A 179 -8.17 0.84 -15.27
N SER A 180 -8.85 1.38 -14.27
CA SER A 180 -8.51 2.65 -13.64
C SER A 180 -7.67 2.39 -12.40
N PRO A 181 -6.35 2.39 -12.53
CA PRO A 181 -5.44 2.33 -11.41
C PRO A 181 -5.17 3.73 -10.91
N GLY A 182 -4.84 3.87 -9.68
CA GLY A 182 -4.27 5.10 -9.17
C GLY A 182 -2.82 5.32 -9.59
N PHE A 183 -2.08 4.26 -9.98
CA PHE A 183 -0.62 4.27 -10.08
C PHE A 183 -0.10 3.79 -11.44
N SER A 184 1.00 4.41 -11.89
CA SER A 184 1.90 3.96 -12.96
C SER A 184 1.33 3.78 -14.36
N ARG A 185 0.12 4.23 -14.67
CA ARG A 185 -0.39 4.31 -16.05
C ARG A 185 -0.94 5.70 -16.33
N PRO A 186 -0.63 6.28 -17.50
CA PRO A 186 -1.35 7.44 -17.99
C PRO A 186 -2.82 7.06 -18.11
N HIS A 187 -3.70 7.87 -17.52
CA HIS A 187 -5.14 7.77 -17.71
C HIS A 187 -5.65 9.18 -18.02
N GLU A 188 -6.81 9.26 -18.62
CA GLU A 188 -7.48 10.53 -18.85
C GLU A 188 -7.56 11.29 -17.52
N PRO A 189 -7.11 12.55 -17.45
CA PRO A 189 -7.10 13.33 -16.23
C PRO A 189 -8.50 13.69 -15.73
N SER A 190 -9.54 13.23 -16.44
CA SER A 190 -10.92 13.42 -16.04
C SER A 190 -11.26 12.54 -14.84
N ARG A 191 -11.65 13.20 -13.75
CA ARG A 191 -12.22 12.54 -12.56
C ARG A 191 -13.74 12.53 -12.56
N ASN A 192 -14.36 12.83 -13.71
CA ASN A 192 -15.78 12.73 -13.89
C ASN A 192 -16.14 11.30 -14.26
N VAL A 193 -16.97 10.68 -13.43
CA VAL A 193 -17.33 9.28 -13.60
C VAL A 193 -18.47 9.15 -14.61
N GLU A 194 -18.16 8.54 -15.74
CA GLU A 194 -19.12 8.32 -16.83
C GLU A 194 -20.09 7.18 -16.51
N ARG A 195 -21.20 7.13 -17.26
CA ARG A 195 -22.18 6.05 -17.13
C ARG A 195 -21.56 4.68 -17.44
N LYS A 196 -20.67 4.61 -18.44
CA LYS A 196 -19.97 3.36 -18.79
C LYS A 196 -19.16 2.85 -17.63
N THR A 197 -18.34 3.70 -17.02
CA THR A 197 -17.51 3.36 -15.85
C THR A 197 -18.33 2.74 -14.71
N ARG A 198 -19.49 3.34 -14.39
CA ARG A 198 -20.37 2.82 -13.33
C ARG A 198 -20.97 1.46 -13.68
N LYS A 199 -21.43 1.28 -14.91
CA LYS A 199 -21.95 0.00 -15.39
C LYS A 199 -20.90 -1.11 -15.40
N ASP A 200 -19.70 -0.78 -15.88
CA ASP A 200 -18.59 -1.71 -15.92
C ASP A 200 -18.14 -2.10 -14.51
N LEU A 201 -18.07 -1.15 -13.57
CA LEU A 201 -17.79 -1.40 -12.16
C LEU A 201 -18.78 -2.39 -11.55
N ARG A 202 -20.10 -2.12 -11.74
CA ARG A 202 -21.15 -3.02 -11.25
C ARG A 202 -21.03 -4.42 -11.84
N LYS A 203 -20.87 -4.50 -13.17
CA LYS A 203 -20.68 -5.76 -13.90
C LYS A 203 -19.50 -6.56 -13.34
N HIS A 204 -18.36 -5.89 -13.16
CA HIS A 204 -17.15 -6.51 -12.62
C HIS A 204 -17.37 -7.12 -11.25
N LEU A 205 -17.95 -6.36 -10.32
CA LEU A 205 -18.21 -6.82 -8.97
C LEU A 205 -19.24 -7.95 -8.91
N GLN A 206 -20.27 -7.92 -9.76
CA GLN A 206 -21.23 -9.02 -9.87
C GLN A 206 -20.56 -10.32 -10.33
N ILE A 207 -19.69 -10.24 -11.35
CA ILE A 207 -18.92 -11.40 -11.83
C ILE A 207 -18.03 -11.95 -10.71
N MET A 208 -17.32 -11.07 -9.99
CA MET A 208 -16.47 -11.48 -8.87
C MET A 208 -17.28 -12.19 -7.78
N ARG A 209 -18.44 -11.64 -7.39
CA ARG A 209 -19.33 -12.22 -6.38
C ARG A 209 -19.90 -13.58 -6.82
N GLU A 210 -20.36 -13.67 -8.08
CA GLU A 210 -20.91 -14.93 -8.63
C GLU A 210 -19.91 -16.08 -8.54
N GLU A 211 -18.64 -15.83 -8.85
CA GLU A 211 -17.61 -16.86 -8.94
C GLU A 211 -16.87 -17.13 -7.63
N ALA A 212 -16.63 -16.09 -6.83
CA ALA A 212 -15.97 -16.24 -5.53
C ALA A 212 -16.92 -16.81 -4.44
N GLY A 213 -18.22 -16.75 -4.69
CA GLY A 213 -19.25 -17.24 -3.75
C GLY A 213 -19.66 -16.21 -2.69
N PRO A 214 -20.73 -16.54 -1.92
CA PRO A 214 -21.33 -15.60 -0.98
C PRO A 214 -20.44 -15.27 0.24
N ASP A 215 -19.55 -16.18 0.63
CA ASP A 215 -18.73 -16.05 1.83
C ASP A 215 -17.41 -15.30 1.61
N MET A 216 -17.10 -14.94 0.36
CA MET A 216 -15.89 -14.19 0.03
C MET A 216 -16.09 -12.70 0.35
N ASP A 217 -15.24 -12.12 1.18
CA ASP A 217 -15.21 -10.67 1.35
C ASP A 217 -14.58 -10.00 0.12
N ILE A 218 -15.34 -9.15 -0.53
CA ILE A 218 -14.89 -8.37 -1.67
C ILE A 218 -14.57 -6.95 -1.21
N LEU A 219 -13.36 -6.51 -1.50
CA LEU A 219 -12.86 -5.16 -1.25
C LEU A 219 -12.70 -4.47 -2.60
N LEU A 220 -13.10 -3.22 -2.66
CA LEU A 220 -13.00 -2.42 -3.88
C LEU A 220 -12.05 -1.24 -3.65
N ASP A 221 -11.12 -1.06 -4.56
CA ASP A 221 -10.18 0.06 -4.54
C ASP A 221 -10.45 0.99 -5.72
N LEU A 222 -10.95 2.17 -5.40
CA LEU A 222 -11.27 3.24 -6.36
C LEU A 222 -10.10 4.21 -6.55
N ASN A 223 -9.06 4.12 -5.74
CA ASN A 223 -7.90 5.01 -5.72
C ASN A 223 -8.31 6.51 -5.76
N PHE A 224 -7.56 7.36 -6.47
CA PHE A 224 -7.85 8.78 -6.72
C PHE A 224 -8.74 9.02 -7.95
N ASN A 225 -9.50 8.03 -8.43
CA ASN A 225 -10.21 8.06 -9.71
C ASN A 225 -11.53 8.87 -9.72
N GLY A 226 -11.84 9.59 -8.66
CA GLY A 226 -13.07 10.38 -8.59
C GLY A 226 -12.89 11.72 -7.92
N LYS A 227 -13.82 12.65 -8.23
CA LYS A 227 -14.17 13.77 -7.36
C LYS A 227 -15.23 13.30 -6.37
N THR A 228 -15.60 14.12 -5.40
CA THR A 228 -16.61 13.78 -4.40
C THR A 228 -17.91 13.23 -4.97
N ASP A 229 -18.45 13.89 -5.99
CA ASP A 229 -19.69 13.47 -6.69
C ASP A 229 -19.47 12.20 -7.53
N GLY A 230 -18.29 12.04 -8.12
CA GLY A 230 -17.89 10.83 -8.84
C GLY A 230 -17.83 9.61 -7.91
N PHE A 231 -17.17 9.72 -6.78
CA PHE A 231 -17.15 8.66 -5.77
C PHE A 231 -18.55 8.31 -5.29
N LEU A 232 -19.37 9.31 -4.94
CA LEU A 232 -20.75 9.08 -4.52
C LEU A 232 -21.61 8.43 -5.61
N SER A 233 -21.35 8.74 -6.89
CA SER A 233 -22.08 8.10 -7.98
C SER A 233 -21.72 6.64 -8.17
N MET A 234 -20.44 6.27 -7.97
CA MET A 234 -19.98 4.89 -7.98
C MET A 234 -20.51 4.11 -6.79
N LEU A 235 -20.44 4.68 -5.58
CA LEU A 235 -20.97 4.05 -4.37
C LEU A 235 -22.47 3.76 -4.45
N ARG A 236 -23.25 4.69 -5.01
CA ARG A 236 -24.70 4.46 -5.25
C ARG A 236 -24.95 3.36 -6.28
N GLU A 237 -24.13 3.25 -7.32
CA GLU A 237 -24.28 2.20 -8.35
C GLU A 237 -24.13 0.79 -7.79
N ILE A 238 -23.35 0.64 -6.71
CA ILE A 238 -23.05 -0.65 -6.08
C ILE A 238 -23.68 -0.81 -4.69
N GLU A 239 -24.62 0.07 -4.31
CA GLU A 239 -25.15 0.19 -2.95
C GLU A 239 -25.80 -1.11 -2.44
N ASP A 240 -26.36 -1.92 -3.34
CA ASP A 240 -27.00 -3.21 -3.07
C ASP A 240 -26.05 -4.41 -3.11
N LEU A 241 -24.77 -4.18 -3.47
CA LEU A 241 -23.75 -5.23 -3.46
C LEU A 241 -23.11 -5.33 -2.07
N ASP A 242 -22.83 -6.54 -1.64
CA ASP A 242 -22.17 -6.83 -0.37
C ASP A 242 -20.64 -6.62 -0.54
N ILE A 243 -20.18 -5.40 -0.30
CA ILE A 243 -18.78 -5.01 -0.37
C ILE A 243 -18.26 -4.77 1.05
N PHE A 244 -17.20 -5.46 1.42
CA PHE A 244 -16.65 -5.44 2.78
C PHE A 244 -16.11 -4.05 3.18
N TRP A 245 -15.37 -3.39 2.29
CA TRP A 245 -15.11 -1.94 2.31
C TRP A 245 -14.81 -1.42 0.91
N VAL A 246 -14.95 -0.11 0.73
CA VAL A 246 -14.51 0.61 -0.45
C VAL A 246 -13.35 1.52 -0.05
N GLU A 247 -12.21 1.32 -0.69
CA GLU A 247 -11.03 2.16 -0.56
C GLU A 247 -11.09 3.27 -1.63
N LEU A 248 -10.88 4.50 -1.20
CA LEU A 248 -10.81 5.65 -2.08
C LEU A 248 -9.96 6.73 -1.43
N ASP A 249 -9.24 7.49 -2.24
CA ASP A 249 -8.31 8.47 -1.75
C ASP A 249 -8.67 9.89 -2.18
N THR A 250 -8.62 10.75 -1.19
CA THR A 250 -8.72 12.20 -1.35
C THR A 250 -7.87 12.88 -0.30
N LEU A 251 -7.22 13.98 -0.69
CA LEU A 251 -6.44 14.81 0.23
C LEU A 251 -7.29 15.83 0.99
N ASP A 252 -8.61 15.83 0.77
CA ASP A 252 -9.56 16.72 1.46
C ASP A 252 -10.31 15.93 2.55
N PRO A 253 -10.01 16.16 3.85
CA PRO A 253 -10.68 15.49 4.95
C PRO A 253 -12.20 15.73 4.99
N LYS A 254 -12.65 16.93 4.56
CA LYS A 254 -14.08 17.26 4.53
C LYS A 254 -14.80 16.50 3.43
N ALA A 255 -14.16 16.34 2.26
CA ALA A 255 -14.69 15.52 1.18
C ALA A 255 -14.79 14.06 1.61
N LEU A 256 -13.77 13.52 2.28
CA LEU A 256 -13.79 12.14 2.80
C LEU A 256 -14.90 11.95 3.83
N ALA A 257 -15.03 12.85 4.79
CA ALA A 257 -16.09 12.80 5.79
C ALA A 257 -17.49 12.86 5.15
N TYR A 258 -17.68 13.72 4.14
CA TYR A 258 -18.93 13.81 3.40
C TYR A 258 -19.25 12.53 2.64
N ILE A 259 -18.28 11.94 1.93
CA ILE A 259 -18.44 10.66 1.23
C ILE A 259 -18.82 9.56 2.22
N ARG A 260 -18.10 9.45 3.35
CA ARG A 260 -18.38 8.43 4.38
C ARG A 260 -19.80 8.55 4.92
N GLN A 261 -20.30 9.77 5.18
CA GLN A 261 -21.66 10.02 5.68
C GLN A 261 -22.76 9.62 4.69
N HIS A 262 -22.44 9.60 3.38
CA HIS A 262 -23.39 9.30 2.30
C HIS A 262 -23.15 7.93 1.65
N SER A 263 -22.29 7.12 2.23
CA SER A 263 -22.02 5.74 1.80
C SER A 263 -22.66 4.74 2.75
N ARG A 264 -23.25 3.67 2.21
CA ARG A 264 -23.66 2.49 2.99
C ARG A 264 -22.51 1.53 3.24
N HIS A 265 -21.50 1.55 2.36
CA HIS A 265 -20.30 0.73 2.53
C HIS A 265 -19.33 1.38 3.51
N PRO A 266 -18.59 0.60 4.31
CA PRO A 266 -17.44 1.09 5.05
C PRO A 266 -16.41 1.70 4.07
N ILE A 267 -15.81 2.84 4.47
CA ILE A 267 -14.79 3.53 3.67
C ILE A 267 -13.42 3.33 4.28
N SER A 268 -12.45 2.91 3.47
CA SER A 268 -11.02 2.91 3.74
C SER A 268 -10.34 4.03 2.95
N SER A 269 -9.29 4.63 3.49
CA SER A 269 -8.56 5.73 2.83
C SER A 269 -7.23 6.00 3.54
N CYS A 270 -6.53 7.03 3.07
CA CYS A 270 -5.33 7.58 3.71
C CYS A 270 -4.03 6.79 3.46
N GLU A 271 -3.97 5.93 2.44
CA GLU A 271 -2.75 5.14 2.16
C GLU A 271 -1.52 6.01 1.84
N THR A 272 -1.71 7.22 1.32
CA THR A 272 -0.63 8.12 0.91
C THR A 272 -0.20 9.10 1.99
N LEU A 273 -0.82 9.08 3.17
CA LEU A 273 -0.48 9.97 4.27
C LEU A 273 0.75 9.46 5.03
N ILE A 274 1.69 10.35 5.30
CA ILE A 274 2.96 10.03 5.95
C ILE A 274 3.14 10.89 7.19
N GLY A 275 3.29 10.20 8.33
CA GLY A 275 3.50 10.84 9.62
C GLY A 275 2.24 11.44 10.23
N LEU A 276 2.24 11.56 11.56
CA LEU A 276 1.09 11.98 12.36
C LEU A 276 0.44 13.29 11.88
N GLN A 277 1.26 14.25 11.44
CA GLN A 277 0.76 15.58 11.05
C GLN A 277 -0.18 15.53 9.83
N GLN A 278 0.04 14.59 8.91
CA GLN A 278 -0.85 14.43 7.76
C GLN A 278 -2.15 13.71 8.14
N PHE A 279 -2.11 12.82 9.14
CA PHE A 279 -3.30 12.12 9.62
C PHE A 279 -4.22 12.97 10.51
N LEU A 280 -3.67 13.93 11.29
CA LEU A 280 -4.45 14.72 12.24
C LEU A 280 -5.72 15.36 11.65
N PRO A 281 -5.72 15.92 10.42
CA PRO A 281 -6.94 16.51 9.84
C PRO A 281 -8.05 15.49 9.54
N PHE A 282 -7.74 14.20 9.52
CA PHE A 282 -8.68 13.11 9.19
C PHE A 282 -9.33 12.47 10.43
N PHE A 283 -8.92 12.86 11.63
CA PHE A 283 -9.52 12.50 12.90
C PHE A 283 -10.47 13.60 13.37
#